data_a1760957c5e3a1995c539a541d861630
#
_entry.id   a1760957c5e3a1995c539a541d861630
#
_cell.length_a   1.000
_cell.length_b   1.000
_cell.length_c   1.000
_cell.angle_alpha   90.00
_cell.angle_beta   90.00
_cell.angle_gamma   90.00
#
_symmetry.space_group_name_H-M   'P 1'
#
loop_
_entity.id
_entity.type
_entity.pdbx_description
1 polymer ?
#
loop_
_entity_poly.entity_id
_entity_poly.type
_entity_poly.pdbx_seq_one_letter_code
_entity_poly.pdbx_strand_id
1 'polypeptide(L)'
;MENLEIAAALKEMATLLEIKGGENPFRIRAYRNAVHTIEEHPVPMRKLVEEEADLTELPAIGKDMAAHIAELVTTGHLSELDALAAEVPRSLVEVTRVPGVGPKKTAKLWKELGVETIGDLAEVAAAGKVAELEGFGKKSEEKILAAVERVQEREVRFRISEADQLVQPLVEHMRDDGHVQELEVAGSYRRRKETVGDIDLLVVADQPAPVMKRFTGWKQVSEVDQAGDTRGTVHLKSGLQVDLRILPKESYGAALVYFTGSKEHNVALRRRALERGLSVSEYGVFELADEKAEAKDIERDESSEAEAEGRISTTGRELGKRVAGRTEEEVYEALGLPWIPPELRENRGEIEAAEKNRLPKLIELGDMRGDLQMHSTWSDGKNSIEEMLEACAAKGYEYFALTDHSKALAMTGGMDAEKLARQWEEIDEVVEKHEEIRFLRSMEVDILADGSLDLEEEWLEKLDVVVVSVHSRFNLPEKEQTERILKAVRHPQANILAHPTGRIINEREPFDFDLDRVLEACAKHDVAVELNAHPARLDLKDTHLMRAKEKGAKVVVSTDAHSVTELDLMSYGVEQARRAWLGTDDVINCWPLKKLMRFLSK
;
A
#
# COMPACT_ATOMS: atom_id res chain seq x y z
N MET A 1 3.32 -13.82 16.09
CA MET A 1 2.28 -13.25 15.20
C MET A 1 2.80 -11.95 14.59
N GLU A 2 2.53 -11.73 13.31
CA GLU A 2 2.86 -10.49 12.62
C GLU A 2 1.77 -9.43 12.85
N ASN A 3 2.10 -8.16 12.57
CA ASN A 3 1.18 -7.05 12.84
C ASN A 3 -0.20 -7.25 12.21
N LEU A 4 -0.27 -7.77 10.99
CA LEU A 4 -1.56 -8.03 10.31
C LEU A 4 -2.40 -9.10 11.01
N GLU A 5 -1.78 -10.13 11.57
CA GLU A 5 -2.47 -11.20 12.30
C GLU A 5 -3.00 -10.68 13.64
N ILE A 6 -2.20 -9.87 14.35
CA ILE A 6 -2.60 -9.22 15.60
C ILE A 6 -3.77 -8.26 15.33
N ALA A 7 -3.64 -7.43 14.30
CA ALA A 7 -4.68 -6.50 13.87
C ALA A 7 -5.98 -7.23 13.49
N ALA A 8 -5.89 -8.35 12.75
CA ALA A 8 -7.04 -9.16 12.38
C ALA A 8 -7.76 -9.74 13.61
N ALA A 9 -7.02 -10.24 14.60
CA ALA A 9 -7.61 -10.77 15.85
C ALA A 9 -8.32 -9.67 16.65
N LEU A 10 -7.74 -8.49 16.76
CA LEU A 10 -8.35 -7.34 17.46
C LEU A 10 -9.55 -6.78 16.69
N LYS A 11 -9.52 -6.77 15.37
CA LYS A 11 -10.65 -6.39 14.50
C LYS A 11 -11.81 -7.36 14.63
N GLU A 12 -11.51 -8.66 14.66
CA GLU A 12 -12.49 -9.72 14.95
C GLU A 12 -13.13 -9.50 16.31
N MET A 13 -12.33 -9.24 17.36
CA MET A 13 -12.80 -8.93 18.70
C MET A 13 -13.78 -7.76 18.72
N ALA A 14 -13.41 -6.63 18.10
CA ALA A 14 -14.27 -5.44 18.01
C ALA A 14 -15.61 -5.75 17.34
N THR A 15 -15.58 -6.52 16.26
CA THR A 15 -16.76 -6.86 15.46
C THR A 15 -17.70 -7.79 16.24
N LEU A 16 -17.16 -8.84 16.86
CA LEU A 16 -17.96 -9.78 17.67
C LEU A 16 -18.57 -9.11 18.91
N LEU A 17 -17.86 -8.19 19.57
CA LEU A 17 -18.40 -7.38 20.68
C LEU A 17 -19.59 -6.52 20.22
N GLU A 18 -19.51 -5.92 19.05
CA GLU A 18 -20.59 -5.11 18.50
C GLU A 18 -21.81 -5.97 18.10
N ILE A 19 -21.58 -7.17 17.52
CA ILE A 19 -22.65 -8.13 17.19
C ILE A 19 -23.32 -8.65 18.47
N LYS A 20 -22.56 -8.99 19.51
CA LYS A 20 -23.09 -9.39 20.81
C LYS A 20 -24.06 -8.36 21.36
N GLY A 21 -23.63 -7.10 21.29
CA GLY A 21 -24.36 -5.94 21.82
C GLY A 21 -24.26 -5.79 23.34
N GLY A 22 -24.62 -4.62 23.84
CA GLY A 22 -24.58 -4.33 25.29
C GLY A 22 -23.21 -3.91 25.81
N GLU A 23 -22.18 -3.93 24.98
CA GLU A 23 -20.83 -3.47 25.33
C GLU A 23 -20.68 -1.95 25.28
N ASN A 24 -19.68 -1.45 26.03
CA ASN A 24 -19.34 -0.04 26.02
C ASN A 24 -18.78 0.37 24.63
N PRO A 25 -19.39 1.34 23.94
CA PRO A 25 -18.90 1.81 22.63
C PRO A 25 -17.43 2.28 22.64
N PHE A 26 -16.96 2.83 23.76
CA PHE A 26 -15.56 3.24 23.90
C PHE A 26 -14.59 2.06 23.85
N ARG A 27 -15.00 0.90 24.35
CA ARG A 27 -14.17 -0.31 24.29
C ARG A 27 -14.03 -0.82 22.86
N ILE A 28 -15.14 -0.88 22.12
CA ILE A 28 -15.13 -1.29 20.69
C ILE A 28 -14.24 -0.34 19.89
N ARG A 29 -14.36 0.96 20.14
CA ARG A 29 -13.52 1.98 19.49
C ARG A 29 -12.04 1.81 19.83
N ALA A 30 -11.70 1.50 21.08
CA ALA A 30 -10.30 1.26 21.47
C ALA A 30 -9.66 0.11 20.67
N TYR A 31 -10.38 -0.99 20.44
CA TYR A 31 -9.91 -2.07 19.58
C TYR A 31 -9.68 -1.60 18.13
N ARG A 32 -10.62 -0.85 17.55
CA ARG A 32 -10.51 -0.35 16.18
C ARG A 32 -9.32 0.60 15.99
N ASN A 33 -9.13 1.50 16.95
CA ASN A 33 -8.01 2.43 16.90
C ASN A 33 -6.66 1.71 17.07
N ALA A 34 -6.61 0.69 17.93
CA ALA A 34 -5.42 -0.14 18.10
C ALA A 34 -5.08 -0.93 16.83
N VAL A 35 -6.08 -1.49 16.14
CA VAL A 35 -5.90 -2.16 14.84
C VAL A 35 -5.15 -1.26 13.88
N HIS A 36 -5.62 -0.02 13.74
CA HIS A 36 -4.99 0.93 12.84
C HIS A 36 -3.55 1.25 13.22
N THR A 37 -3.30 1.53 14.51
CA THR A 37 -1.94 1.76 15.02
C THR A 37 -1.01 0.58 14.70
N ILE A 38 -1.49 -0.65 14.85
CA ILE A 38 -0.69 -1.86 14.62
C ILE A 38 -0.43 -2.09 13.12
N GLU A 39 -1.45 -1.92 12.28
CA GLU A 39 -1.31 -2.13 10.82
C GLU A 39 -0.29 -1.16 10.19
N GLU A 40 -0.25 0.07 10.67
CA GLU A 40 0.62 1.12 10.14
C GLU A 40 1.97 1.23 10.87
N HIS A 41 2.17 0.48 11.97
CA HIS A 41 3.42 0.58 12.73
C HIS A 41 4.57 -0.09 11.98
N PRO A 42 5.72 0.60 11.75
CA PRO A 42 6.81 0.08 10.96
C PRO A 42 7.60 -1.04 11.65
N VAL A 43 7.52 -1.11 13.00
CA VAL A 43 8.17 -2.17 13.79
C VAL A 43 7.15 -3.23 14.14
N PRO A 44 7.46 -4.54 13.94
CA PRO A 44 6.58 -5.61 14.39
C PRO A 44 6.28 -5.52 15.89
N MET A 45 5.00 -5.64 16.28
CA MET A 45 4.58 -5.65 17.69
C MET A 45 5.29 -6.76 18.46
N ARG A 46 5.51 -7.91 17.82
CA ARG A 46 6.29 -9.01 18.38
C ARG A 46 7.64 -8.54 18.91
N LYS A 47 8.37 -7.75 18.14
CA LYS A 47 9.69 -7.25 18.54
C LYS A 47 9.60 -6.31 19.74
N LEU A 48 8.62 -5.41 19.74
CA LEU A 48 8.40 -4.50 20.87
C LEU A 48 8.09 -5.27 22.15
N VAL A 49 7.29 -6.36 22.05
CA VAL A 49 6.98 -7.24 23.20
C VAL A 49 8.22 -8.00 23.67
N GLU A 50 9.04 -8.54 22.77
CA GLU A 50 10.28 -9.25 23.08
C GLU A 50 11.34 -8.35 23.73
N GLU A 51 11.38 -7.07 23.34
CA GLU A 51 12.25 -6.04 23.90
C GLU A 51 11.70 -5.40 25.19
N GLU A 52 10.56 -5.89 25.70
CA GLU A 52 9.87 -5.36 26.89
C GLU A 52 9.55 -3.85 26.78
N ALA A 53 9.35 -3.34 25.54
CA ALA A 53 8.99 -1.95 25.31
C ALA A 53 7.61 -1.62 25.90
N ASP A 54 7.44 -0.40 26.39
CA ASP A 54 6.14 0.05 26.89
C ASP A 54 5.19 0.35 25.71
N LEU A 55 4.35 -0.62 25.36
CA LEU A 55 3.37 -0.48 24.27
C LEU A 55 2.35 0.64 24.54
N THR A 56 2.19 1.10 25.80
CA THR A 56 1.25 2.16 26.10
C THR A 56 1.71 3.56 25.64
N GLU A 57 2.95 3.68 25.18
CA GLU A 57 3.46 4.87 24.51
C GLU A 57 2.97 5.00 23.05
N LEU A 58 2.48 3.90 22.47
CA LEU A 58 1.91 3.92 21.13
C LEU A 58 0.52 4.58 21.13
N PRO A 59 0.18 5.33 20.06
CA PRO A 59 -1.14 5.94 19.93
C PRO A 59 -2.26 4.89 20.07
N ALA A 60 -3.31 5.23 20.80
CA ALA A 60 -4.49 4.39 21.05
C ALA A 60 -4.23 3.03 21.72
N ILE A 61 -3.05 2.74 22.20
CA ILE A 61 -2.72 1.53 22.94
C ILE A 61 -2.75 1.82 24.44
N GLY A 62 -3.84 1.46 25.11
CA GLY A 62 -3.95 1.50 26.57
C GLY A 62 -3.45 0.20 27.21
N LYS A 63 -3.46 0.14 28.56
CA LYS A 63 -2.95 -1.01 29.33
C LYS A 63 -3.60 -2.35 28.94
N ASP A 64 -4.93 -2.37 28.77
CA ASP A 64 -5.65 -3.58 28.42
C ASP A 64 -5.27 -4.03 27.00
N MET A 65 -5.16 -3.09 26.07
CA MET A 65 -4.77 -3.37 24.69
C MET A 65 -3.32 -3.84 24.61
N ALA A 66 -2.40 -3.24 25.36
CA ALA A 66 -1.02 -3.70 25.46
C ALA A 66 -0.94 -5.15 25.98
N ALA A 67 -1.76 -5.51 26.98
CA ALA A 67 -1.84 -6.87 27.49
C ALA A 67 -2.37 -7.86 26.43
N HIS A 68 -3.39 -7.47 25.66
CA HIS A 68 -3.93 -8.32 24.56
C HIS A 68 -2.91 -8.51 23.44
N ILE A 69 -2.17 -7.47 23.06
CA ILE A 69 -1.09 -7.58 22.07
C ILE A 69 0.00 -8.53 22.58
N ALA A 70 0.41 -8.38 23.84
CA ALA A 70 1.41 -9.27 24.44
C ALA A 70 0.93 -10.72 24.52
N GLU A 71 -0.36 -10.96 24.85
CA GLU A 71 -0.95 -12.30 24.84
C GLU A 71 -0.94 -12.91 23.43
N LEU A 72 -1.41 -12.18 22.42
CA LEU A 72 -1.40 -12.61 21.02
C LEU A 72 0.02 -12.95 20.54
N VAL A 73 0.99 -12.09 20.84
CA VAL A 73 2.39 -12.31 20.45
C VAL A 73 2.97 -13.56 21.10
N THR A 74 2.72 -13.76 22.40
CA THR A 74 3.37 -14.85 23.17
C THR A 74 2.69 -16.19 23.01
N THR A 75 1.37 -16.22 22.86
CA THR A 75 0.58 -17.46 22.84
C THR A 75 0.00 -17.80 21.47
N GLY A 76 -0.08 -16.83 20.56
CA GLY A 76 -0.80 -16.97 19.28
C GLY A 76 -2.34 -16.90 19.43
N HIS A 77 -2.85 -16.67 20.62
CA HIS A 77 -4.28 -16.66 20.95
C HIS A 77 -4.63 -15.47 21.82
N LEU A 78 -5.91 -15.04 21.77
CA LEU A 78 -6.47 -14.07 22.69
C LEU A 78 -7.60 -14.75 23.45
N SER A 79 -7.36 -15.06 24.73
CA SER A 79 -8.30 -15.81 25.58
C SER A 79 -9.68 -15.15 25.63
N GLU A 80 -9.73 -13.84 25.62
CA GLU A 80 -11.00 -13.09 25.62
C GLU A 80 -11.75 -13.23 24.28
N LEU A 81 -11.05 -13.26 23.15
CA LEU A 81 -11.63 -13.51 21.84
C LEU A 81 -12.19 -14.93 21.75
N ASP A 82 -11.46 -15.92 22.25
CA ASP A 82 -11.91 -17.31 22.26
C ASP A 82 -13.15 -17.50 23.12
N ALA A 83 -13.21 -16.85 24.29
CA ALA A 83 -14.40 -16.83 25.14
C ALA A 83 -15.59 -16.17 24.44
N LEU A 84 -15.38 -15.05 23.76
CA LEU A 84 -16.42 -14.35 22.99
C LEU A 84 -16.90 -15.20 21.81
N ALA A 85 -16.00 -15.86 21.11
CA ALA A 85 -16.32 -16.74 19.99
C ALA A 85 -17.13 -17.99 20.38
N ALA A 86 -17.08 -18.39 21.64
CA ALA A 86 -17.96 -19.44 22.18
C ALA A 86 -19.43 -18.96 22.34
N GLU A 87 -19.66 -17.66 22.44
CA GLU A 87 -20.99 -17.06 22.58
C GLU A 87 -21.54 -16.51 21.26
N VAL A 88 -20.67 -16.02 20.38
CA VAL A 88 -21.01 -15.36 19.12
C VAL A 88 -20.22 -16.05 17.99
N PRO A 89 -20.88 -16.69 17.01
CA PRO A 89 -20.18 -17.39 15.94
C PRO A 89 -19.21 -16.49 15.17
N ARG A 90 -17.95 -16.91 15.01
CA ARG A 90 -16.92 -16.19 14.26
C ARG A 90 -17.32 -15.92 12.80
N SER A 91 -18.09 -16.85 12.20
CA SER A 91 -18.60 -16.71 10.83
C SER A 91 -19.43 -15.43 10.59
N LEU A 92 -20.02 -14.87 11.66
CA LEU A 92 -20.77 -13.61 11.57
C LEU A 92 -19.91 -12.41 11.17
N VAL A 93 -18.60 -12.47 11.41
CA VAL A 93 -17.66 -11.44 10.93
C VAL A 93 -17.70 -11.34 9.42
N GLU A 94 -17.78 -12.47 8.72
CA GLU A 94 -17.92 -12.52 7.26
C GLU A 94 -19.24 -11.86 6.79
N VAL A 95 -20.33 -12.10 7.53
CA VAL A 95 -21.64 -11.51 7.21
C VAL A 95 -21.61 -9.97 7.29
N THR A 96 -20.81 -9.40 8.20
CA THR A 96 -20.65 -7.94 8.30
C THR A 96 -19.94 -7.31 7.10
N ARG A 97 -19.25 -8.11 6.28
CA ARG A 97 -18.57 -7.63 5.06
C ARG A 97 -19.54 -7.35 3.91
N VAL A 98 -20.78 -7.83 4.00
CA VAL A 98 -21.79 -7.58 2.98
C VAL A 98 -22.22 -6.11 3.03
N PRO A 99 -22.07 -5.32 1.94
CA PRO A 99 -22.47 -3.93 1.88
C PRO A 99 -23.88 -3.68 2.38
N GLY A 100 -24.01 -2.76 3.34
CA GLY A 100 -25.28 -2.45 3.98
C GLY A 100 -25.69 -3.39 5.12
N VAL A 101 -24.84 -4.38 5.48
CA VAL A 101 -25.05 -5.31 6.61
C VAL A 101 -23.93 -5.12 7.62
N GLY A 102 -23.97 -4.01 8.37
CA GLY A 102 -23.01 -3.78 9.46
C GLY A 102 -23.33 -4.62 10.71
N PRO A 103 -22.45 -4.59 11.75
CA PRO A 103 -22.56 -5.48 12.94
C PRO A 103 -23.93 -5.48 13.61
N LYS A 104 -24.60 -4.32 13.73
CA LYS A 104 -25.96 -4.21 14.32
C LYS A 104 -27.02 -4.95 13.50
N LYS A 105 -26.92 -4.85 12.18
CA LYS A 105 -27.83 -5.57 11.27
C LYS A 105 -27.53 -7.06 11.27
N THR A 106 -26.26 -7.44 11.29
CA THR A 106 -25.81 -8.82 11.44
C THR A 106 -26.34 -9.43 12.73
N ALA A 107 -26.23 -8.73 13.86
CA ALA A 107 -26.79 -9.16 15.13
C ALA A 107 -28.30 -9.45 15.04
N LYS A 108 -29.05 -8.63 14.32
CA LYS A 108 -30.49 -8.82 14.12
C LYS A 108 -30.79 -9.99 13.21
N LEU A 109 -30.09 -10.11 12.08
CA LEU A 109 -30.21 -11.25 11.15
C LEU A 109 -29.90 -12.57 11.85
N TRP A 110 -28.82 -12.62 12.65
CA TRP A 110 -28.47 -13.80 13.43
C TRP A 110 -29.55 -14.16 14.46
N LYS A 111 -29.94 -13.21 15.31
CA LYS A 111 -30.89 -13.46 16.41
C LYS A 111 -32.30 -13.76 15.94
N GLU A 112 -32.78 -13.15 14.86
CA GLU A 112 -34.17 -13.27 14.40
C GLU A 112 -34.36 -14.26 13.24
N LEU A 113 -33.35 -14.46 12.38
CA LEU A 113 -33.43 -15.37 11.23
C LEU A 113 -32.44 -16.53 11.28
N GLY A 114 -31.57 -16.61 12.30
CA GLY A 114 -30.56 -17.66 12.43
C GLY A 114 -29.44 -17.61 11.38
N VAL A 115 -29.18 -16.45 10.78
CA VAL A 115 -28.11 -16.25 9.81
C VAL A 115 -26.77 -16.33 10.51
N GLU A 116 -25.93 -17.29 10.17
CA GLU A 116 -24.57 -17.44 10.69
C GLU A 116 -23.49 -17.31 9.61
N THR A 117 -23.86 -17.47 8.33
CA THR A 117 -22.95 -17.41 7.19
C THR A 117 -23.50 -16.52 6.08
N ILE A 118 -22.64 -16.12 5.13
CA ILE A 118 -23.07 -15.41 3.90
C ILE A 118 -24.04 -16.28 3.09
N GLY A 119 -23.86 -17.61 3.10
CA GLY A 119 -24.80 -18.54 2.45
C GLY A 119 -26.20 -18.48 3.06
N ASP A 120 -26.29 -18.50 4.40
CA ASP A 120 -27.58 -18.36 5.10
C ASP A 120 -28.23 -17.01 4.78
N LEU A 121 -27.43 -15.93 4.73
CA LEU A 121 -27.92 -14.60 4.35
C LEU A 121 -28.51 -14.59 2.93
N ALA A 122 -27.81 -15.25 1.98
CA ALA A 122 -28.30 -15.41 0.62
C ALA A 122 -29.66 -16.12 0.57
N GLU A 123 -29.80 -17.23 1.30
CA GLU A 123 -31.02 -18.02 1.36
C GLU A 123 -32.20 -17.25 1.95
N VAL A 124 -31.99 -16.57 3.10
CA VAL A 124 -33.09 -15.79 3.73
C VAL A 124 -33.47 -14.55 2.94
N ALA A 125 -32.50 -13.91 2.27
CA ALA A 125 -32.77 -12.77 1.40
C ALA A 125 -33.49 -13.21 0.12
N ALA A 126 -33.08 -14.31 -0.52
CA ALA A 126 -33.80 -14.89 -1.67
C ALA A 126 -35.23 -15.32 -1.31
N ALA A 127 -35.45 -15.73 -0.07
CA ALA A 127 -36.78 -16.09 0.45
C ALA A 127 -37.66 -14.85 0.83
N GLY A 128 -37.13 -13.63 0.71
CA GLY A 128 -37.88 -12.39 1.04
C GLY A 128 -38.03 -12.11 2.54
N LYS A 129 -37.31 -12.85 3.40
CA LYS A 129 -37.46 -12.78 4.87
C LYS A 129 -36.72 -11.58 5.48
N VAL A 130 -35.68 -11.08 4.82
CA VAL A 130 -34.91 -9.95 5.32
C VAL A 130 -35.75 -8.67 5.30
N ALA A 131 -36.59 -8.48 4.27
CA ALA A 131 -37.47 -7.31 4.14
C ALA A 131 -38.55 -7.23 5.23
N GLU A 132 -38.86 -8.34 5.91
CA GLU A 132 -39.85 -8.41 6.99
C GLU A 132 -39.29 -7.91 8.34
N LEU A 133 -37.97 -7.84 8.47
CA LEU A 133 -37.34 -7.34 9.68
C LEU A 133 -37.44 -5.82 9.79
N GLU A 134 -37.69 -5.33 11.00
CA GLU A 134 -37.70 -3.90 11.29
C GLU A 134 -36.30 -3.29 11.02
N GLY A 135 -36.23 -2.22 10.24
CA GLY A 135 -34.97 -1.58 9.81
C GLY A 135 -34.42 -2.14 8.51
N PHE A 136 -35.09 -3.14 7.91
CA PHE A 136 -34.85 -3.60 6.56
C PHE A 136 -36.10 -3.33 5.69
N GLY A 137 -35.90 -3.16 4.41
CA GLY A 137 -36.99 -3.00 3.46
C GLY A 137 -36.66 -3.75 2.17
N LYS A 138 -37.61 -3.89 1.25
CA LYS A 138 -37.40 -4.60 -0.02
C LYS A 138 -36.17 -4.13 -0.79
N LYS A 139 -35.96 -2.79 -0.86
CA LYS A 139 -34.76 -2.24 -1.50
C LYS A 139 -33.45 -2.64 -0.78
N SER A 140 -33.47 -2.79 0.55
CA SER A 140 -32.30 -3.26 1.30
C SER A 140 -32.04 -4.73 1.05
N GLU A 141 -33.08 -5.56 0.97
CA GLU A 141 -33.00 -6.98 0.65
C GLU A 141 -32.47 -7.21 -0.77
N GLU A 142 -32.98 -6.48 -1.76
CA GLU A 142 -32.49 -6.54 -3.14
C GLU A 142 -30.99 -6.15 -3.22
N LYS A 143 -30.60 -5.09 -2.49
CA LYS A 143 -29.19 -4.69 -2.40
C LYS A 143 -28.32 -5.74 -1.69
N ILE A 144 -28.82 -6.39 -0.65
CA ILE A 144 -28.11 -7.46 0.06
C ILE A 144 -27.92 -8.66 -0.86
N LEU A 145 -28.95 -9.08 -1.60
CA LEU A 145 -28.83 -10.17 -2.57
C LEU A 145 -27.74 -9.89 -3.62
N ALA A 146 -27.83 -8.73 -4.25
CA ALA A 146 -26.83 -8.31 -5.22
C ALA A 146 -25.43 -8.18 -4.59
N ALA A 147 -25.35 -7.78 -3.33
CA ALA A 147 -24.08 -7.66 -2.62
C ALA A 147 -23.50 -9.02 -2.20
N VAL A 148 -24.33 -9.99 -1.83
CA VAL A 148 -23.89 -11.36 -1.49
C VAL A 148 -23.27 -12.04 -2.72
N GLU A 149 -23.89 -11.93 -3.88
CA GLU A 149 -23.32 -12.43 -5.13
C GLU A 149 -21.93 -11.80 -5.39
N ARG A 150 -21.81 -10.51 -5.11
CA ARG A 150 -20.55 -9.76 -5.26
C ARG A 150 -19.52 -10.07 -4.17
N VAL A 151 -19.91 -10.32 -2.92
CA VAL A 151 -18.96 -10.64 -1.82
C VAL A 151 -18.35 -12.02 -2.04
N GLN A 152 -19.04 -12.96 -2.66
CA GLN A 152 -18.44 -14.23 -3.10
C GLN A 152 -17.40 -14.04 -4.22
N GLU A 153 -17.46 -12.89 -4.92
CA GLU A 153 -16.48 -12.48 -5.93
C GLU A 153 -15.44 -11.47 -5.39
N ARG A 154 -15.59 -10.94 -4.15
CA ARG A 154 -14.87 -9.76 -3.63
C ARG A 154 -14.05 -10.01 -2.36
N GLU A 155 -12.78 -10.28 -2.57
CA GLU A 155 -11.67 -9.69 -1.83
C GLU A 155 -10.50 -9.38 -2.77
N VAL A 156 -10.76 -9.09 -4.03
CA VAL A 156 -9.70 -8.71 -4.96
C VAL A 156 -9.48 -7.21 -4.86
N ARG A 157 -8.54 -6.81 -4.02
CA ARG A 157 -7.94 -5.49 -4.17
C ARG A 157 -7.08 -5.50 -5.42
N PHE A 158 -7.27 -4.54 -6.27
CA PHE A 158 -6.52 -4.39 -7.51
C PHE A 158 -5.09 -3.93 -7.18
N ARG A 159 -4.08 -4.56 -7.78
CA ARG A 159 -2.72 -4.02 -7.75
C ARG A 159 -2.73 -2.64 -8.39
N ILE A 160 -1.82 -1.77 -7.97
CA ILE A 160 -1.77 -0.41 -8.52
C ILE A 160 -1.64 -0.39 -10.05
N SER A 161 -0.89 -1.32 -10.63
CA SER A 161 -0.76 -1.46 -12.09
C SER A 161 -2.05 -1.90 -12.79
N GLU A 162 -2.84 -2.77 -12.16
CA GLU A 162 -4.16 -3.17 -12.67
C GLU A 162 -5.13 -1.99 -12.61
N ALA A 163 -5.07 -1.23 -11.52
CA ALA A 163 -5.86 -0.01 -11.39
C ALA A 163 -5.47 1.04 -12.44
N ASP A 164 -4.17 1.24 -12.72
CA ASP A 164 -3.71 2.16 -13.76
C ASP A 164 -4.30 1.81 -15.13
N GLN A 165 -4.33 0.52 -15.51
CA GLN A 165 -4.91 0.06 -16.77
C GLN A 165 -6.42 0.33 -16.89
N LEU A 166 -7.13 0.38 -15.76
CA LEU A 166 -8.56 0.65 -15.72
C LEU A 166 -8.86 2.15 -15.63
N VAL A 167 -8.07 2.88 -14.86
CA VAL A 167 -8.28 4.28 -14.52
C VAL A 167 -7.82 5.22 -15.64
N GLN A 168 -6.66 4.96 -16.26
CA GLN A 168 -6.15 5.85 -17.32
C GLN A 168 -7.13 6.01 -18.50
N PRO A 169 -7.74 4.93 -19.05
CA PRO A 169 -8.74 5.08 -20.10
C PRO A 169 -10.02 5.80 -19.65
N LEU A 170 -10.39 5.68 -18.35
CA LEU A 170 -11.52 6.42 -17.79
C LEU A 170 -11.20 7.92 -17.71
N VAL A 171 -10.02 8.26 -17.21
CA VAL A 171 -9.54 9.65 -17.11
C VAL A 171 -9.49 10.29 -18.49
N GLU A 172 -8.94 9.61 -19.50
CA GLU A 172 -8.95 10.07 -20.89
C GLU A 172 -10.37 10.28 -21.40
N HIS A 173 -11.24 9.26 -21.22
CA HIS A 173 -12.65 9.36 -21.59
C HIS A 173 -13.32 10.59 -20.97
N MET A 174 -13.11 10.84 -19.70
CA MET A 174 -13.71 11.98 -18.99
C MET A 174 -13.12 13.33 -19.41
N ARG A 175 -11.81 13.41 -19.68
CA ARG A 175 -11.12 14.64 -20.13
C ARG A 175 -11.54 15.10 -21.53
N ASP A 176 -11.92 14.17 -22.39
CA ASP A 176 -12.45 14.48 -23.73
C ASP A 176 -13.82 15.18 -23.70
N ASP A 177 -14.40 15.37 -22.51
CA ASP A 177 -15.63 16.12 -22.34
C ASP A 177 -15.34 17.61 -22.19
N GLY A 178 -15.84 18.41 -23.12
CA GLY A 178 -15.67 19.89 -23.09
C GLY A 178 -16.28 20.59 -21.88
N HIS A 179 -17.03 19.87 -21.02
CA HIS A 179 -17.59 20.40 -19.77
C HIS A 179 -16.69 20.19 -18.56
N VAL A 180 -15.66 19.32 -18.65
CA VAL A 180 -14.68 19.06 -17.59
C VAL A 180 -13.58 20.11 -17.62
N GLN A 181 -13.45 20.88 -16.55
CA GLN A 181 -12.42 21.91 -16.40
C GLN A 181 -11.17 21.38 -15.69
N GLU A 182 -11.37 20.66 -14.60
CA GLU A 182 -10.31 20.03 -13.80
C GLU A 182 -10.74 18.60 -13.46
N LEU A 183 -9.80 17.66 -13.46
CA LEU A 183 -10.06 16.26 -13.12
C LEU A 183 -8.81 15.65 -12.48
N GLU A 184 -8.99 15.01 -11.33
CA GLU A 184 -7.95 14.27 -10.62
C GLU A 184 -8.54 13.02 -9.99
N VAL A 185 -7.72 11.97 -9.93
CA VAL A 185 -8.04 10.74 -9.20
C VAL A 185 -7.47 10.85 -7.80
N ALA A 186 -8.28 10.70 -6.79
CA ALA A 186 -7.92 10.82 -5.39
C ALA A 186 -7.74 9.43 -4.72
N GLY A 187 -8.00 9.32 -3.42
CA GLY A 187 -8.00 8.08 -2.68
C GLY A 187 -6.62 7.43 -2.52
N SER A 188 -6.66 6.15 -2.23
CA SER A 188 -5.44 5.32 -2.11
C SER A 188 -4.67 5.23 -3.43
N TYR A 189 -5.34 5.39 -4.56
CA TYR A 189 -4.73 5.46 -5.88
C TYR A 189 -3.76 6.65 -5.99
N ARG A 190 -4.19 7.85 -5.61
CA ARG A 190 -3.33 9.06 -5.66
C ARG A 190 -2.17 8.97 -4.68
N ARG A 191 -2.36 8.32 -3.54
CA ARG A 191 -1.28 8.05 -2.60
C ARG A 191 -0.34 6.94 -3.07
N ARG A 192 -0.60 6.34 -4.24
CA ARG A 192 0.19 5.27 -4.86
C ARG A 192 0.38 4.06 -3.94
N LYS A 193 -0.70 3.67 -3.22
CA LYS A 193 -0.68 2.41 -2.43
C LYS A 193 -0.51 1.22 -3.36
N GLU A 194 0.19 0.18 -2.90
CA GLU A 194 0.46 -1.03 -3.70
C GLU A 194 -0.81 -1.75 -4.18
N THR A 195 -1.93 -1.55 -3.46
CA THR A 195 -3.26 -2.02 -3.86
C THR A 195 -4.33 -0.97 -3.59
N VAL A 196 -5.36 -0.95 -4.43
CA VAL A 196 -6.52 -0.07 -4.30
C VAL A 196 -7.82 -0.87 -4.26
N GLY A 197 -8.83 -0.42 -3.50
CA GLY A 197 -10.14 -1.07 -3.41
C GLY A 197 -11.18 -0.39 -4.29
N ASP A 198 -11.09 0.93 -4.40
CA ASP A 198 -12.00 1.82 -5.09
C ASP A 198 -11.25 3.01 -5.69
N ILE A 199 -11.92 3.77 -6.53
CA ILE A 199 -11.37 4.96 -7.19
C ILE A 199 -12.27 6.15 -6.90
N ASP A 200 -11.70 7.21 -6.33
CA ASP A 200 -12.35 8.51 -6.18
C ASP A 200 -11.98 9.43 -7.35
N LEU A 201 -12.93 9.79 -8.18
CA LEU A 201 -12.74 10.70 -9.31
C LEU A 201 -13.32 12.08 -8.98
N LEU A 202 -12.49 13.10 -8.88
CA LEU A 202 -12.88 14.46 -8.56
C LEU A 202 -12.87 15.32 -9.83
N VAL A 203 -13.97 16.01 -10.10
CA VAL A 203 -14.15 16.80 -11.32
C VAL A 203 -14.69 18.19 -11.00
N VAL A 204 -14.14 19.21 -11.66
CA VAL A 204 -14.74 20.55 -11.72
C VAL A 204 -15.48 20.72 -13.03
N ALA A 205 -16.77 21.06 -12.96
CA ALA A 205 -17.59 21.30 -14.15
C ALA A 205 -18.69 22.32 -13.85
N ASP A 206 -18.97 23.21 -14.83
CA ASP A 206 -20.09 24.17 -14.73
C ASP A 206 -21.44 23.51 -15.01
N GLN A 207 -21.43 22.40 -15.74
CA GLN A 207 -22.63 21.64 -16.12
C GLN A 207 -22.48 20.17 -15.66
N PRO A 208 -22.96 19.81 -14.47
CA PRO A 208 -22.78 18.46 -13.94
C PRO A 208 -23.50 17.37 -14.74
N ALA A 209 -24.69 17.65 -15.25
CA ALA A 209 -25.54 16.63 -15.90
C ALA A 209 -24.90 15.97 -17.15
N PRO A 210 -24.26 16.69 -18.09
CA PRO A 210 -23.49 16.07 -19.17
C PRO A 210 -22.36 15.18 -18.67
N VAL A 211 -21.58 15.66 -17.68
CA VAL A 211 -20.45 14.92 -17.08
C VAL A 211 -20.93 13.62 -16.43
N MET A 212 -22.01 13.68 -15.64
CA MET A 212 -22.61 12.49 -15.03
C MET A 212 -23.09 11.49 -16.09
N LYS A 213 -23.74 11.97 -17.15
CA LYS A 213 -24.18 11.12 -18.25
C LYS A 213 -23.02 10.46 -18.97
N ARG A 214 -21.90 11.19 -19.17
CA ARG A 214 -20.68 10.66 -19.78
C ARG A 214 -20.04 9.58 -18.89
N PHE A 215 -19.95 9.82 -17.61
CA PHE A 215 -19.43 8.90 -16.62
C PHE A 215 -20.21 7.59 -16.58
N THR A 216 -21.53 7.67 -16.36
CA THR A 216 -22.38 6.49 -16.25
C THR A 216 -22.58 5.76 -17.59
N GLY A 217 -22.40 6.46 -18.71
CA GLY A 217 -22.49 5.90 -20.07
C GLY A 217 -21.20 5.30 -20.60
N TRP A 218 -20.13 5.27 -19.82
CA TRP A 218 -18.86 4.71 -20.29
C TRP A 218 -18.98 3.20 -20.55
N LYS A 219 -18.44 2.75 -21.68
CA LYS A 219 -18.57 1.37 -22.17
C LYS A 219 -18.09 0.27 -21.21
N GLN A 220 -17.22 0.62 -20.25
CA GLN A 220 -16.70 -0.31 -19.24
C GLN A 220 -17.56 -0.35 -17.98
N VAL A 221 -18.56 0.51 -17.84
CA VAL A 221 -19.52 0.44 -16.73
C VAL A 221 -20.40 -0.79 -16.91
N SER A 222 -20.48 -1.62 -15.87
CA SER A 222 -21.35 -2.78 -15.80
C SER A 222 -22.64 -2.46 -15.04
N GLU A 223 -22.55 -1.58 -14.04
CA GLU A 223 -23.65 -1.23 -13.16
C GLU A 223 -23.51 0.21 -12.67
N VAL A 224 -24.64 0.87 -12.49
CA VAL A 224 -24.73 2.22 -11.91
C VAL A 224 -25.48 2.10 -10.59
N ASP A 225 -24.76 2.24 -9.48
CA ASP A 225 -25.35 2.17 -8.14
C ASP A 225 -26.06 3.48 -7.77
N GLN A 226 -25.43 4.61 -8.15
CA GLN A 226 -25.94 5.93 -7.88
C GLN A 226 -25.59 6.89 -9.02
N ALA A 227 -26.54 7.71 -9.43
CA ALA A 227 -26.33 8.84 -10.34
C ALA A 227 -27.19 10.02 -9.88
N GLY A 228 -26.60 10.87 -9.03
CA GLY A 228 -27.17 12.15 -8.61
C GLY A 228 -26.62 13.31 -9.44
N ASP A 229 -26.98 14.54 -9.06
CA ASP A 229 -26.55 15.74 -9.80
C ASP A 229 -25.02 15.94 -9.74
N THR A 230 -24.40 15.67 -8.58
CA THR A 230 -22.98 15.93 -8.35
C THR A 230 -22.20 14.71 -7.82
N ARG A 231 -22.88 13.58 -7.61
CA ARG A 231 -22.28 12.34 -7.10
C ARG A 231 -22.79 11.15 -7.89
N GLY A 232 -21.89 10.28 -8.28
CA GLY A 232 -22.20 9.03 -8.97
C GLY A 232 -21.28 7.91 -8.52
N THR A 233 -21.82 6.70 -8.41
CA THR A 233 -21.07 5.48 -8.11
C THR A 233 -21.39 4.45 -9.19
N VAL A 234 -20.36 3.90 -9.79
CA VAL A 234 -20.47 2.85 -10.80
C VAL A 234 -19.53 1.68 -10.47
N HIS A 235 -19.90 0.50 -10.95
CA HIS A 235 -18.99 -0.65 -11.01
C HIS A 235 -18.56 -0.87 -12.44
N LEU A 236 -17.25 -1.06 -12.63
CA LEU A 236 -16.70 -1.44 -13.92
C LEU A 236 -16.88 -2.95 -14.16
N LYS A 237 -16.78 -3.39 -15.41
CA LYS A 237 -16.82 -4.81 -15.79
C LYS A 237 -15.76 -5.66 -15.09
N SER A 238 -14.66 -5.04 -14.65
CA SER A 238 -13.63 -5.65 -13.84
C SER A 238 -14.02 -5.88 -12.38
N GLY A 239 -15.14 -5.30 -11.91
CA GLY A 239 -15.56 -5.26 -10.51
C GLY A 239 -15.03 -4.05 -9.73
N LEU A 240 -14.14 -3.23 -10.30
CA LEU A 240 -13.63 -2.03 -9.64
C LEU A 240 -14.75 -1.00 -9.47
N GLN A 241 -14.95 -0.50 -8.25
CA GLN A 241 -15.87 0.60 -7.96
C GLN A 241 -15.20 1.93 -8.29
N VAL A 242 -15.97 2.85 -8.88
CA VAL A 242 -15.54 4.23 -9.13
C VAL A 242 -16.60 5.19 -8.62
N ASP A 243 -16.17 6.12 -7.78
CA ASP A 243 -16.97 7.19 -7.23
C ASP A 243 -16.61 8.51 -7.88
N LEU A 244 -17.59 9.13 -8.56
CA LEU A 244 -17.46 10.46 -9.15
C LEU A 244 -18.01 11.52 -8.21
N ARG A 245 -17.25 12.61 -8.04
CA ARG A 245 -17.72 13.82 -7.39
C ARG A 245 -17.47 15.03 -8.28
N ILE A 246 -18.54 15.76 -8.57
CA ILE A 246 -18.47 17.02 -9.33
C ILE A 246 -18.56 18.15 -8.33
N LEU A 247 -17.54 19.00 -8.34
CA LEU A 247 -17.28 19.99 -7.30
C LEU A 247 -17.21 21.40 -7.89
N PRO A 248 -17.59 22.42 -7.11
CA PRO A 248 -17.31 23.80 -7.47
C PRO A 248 -15.80 24.06 -7.36
N LYS A 249 -15.28 24.90 -8.25
CA LYS A 249 -13.84 25.22 -8.32
C LYS A 249 -13.26 25.73 -7.00
N GLU A 250 -14.05 26.46 -6.24
CA GLU A 250 -13.66 27.03 -4.94
C GLU A 250 -13.40 25.99 -3.85
N SER A 251 -13.91 24.77 -4.04
CA SER A 251 -13.78 23.65 -3.07
C SER A 251 -12.82 22.57 -3.56
N TYR A 252 -12.30 22.67 -4.78
CA TYR A 252 -11.58 21.58 -5.44
C TYR A 252 -10.33 21.14 -4.68
N GLY A 253 -9.51 22.09 -4.21
CA GLY A 253 -8.31 21.78 -3.44
C GLY A 253 -8.62 21.15 -2.08
N ALA A 254 -9.66 21.63 -1.39
CA ALA A 254 -10.09 21.05 -0.13
C ALA A 254 -10.64 19.61 -0.32
N ALA A 255 -11.40 19.41 -1.38
CA ALA A 255 -11.87 18.07 -1.75
C ALA A 255 -10.70 17.14 -2.12
N LEU A 256 -9.70 17.64 -2.86
CA LEU A 256 -8.48 16.86 -3.14
C LEU A 256 -7.77 16.42 -1.86
N VAL A 257 -7.60 17.31 -0.88
CA VAL A 257 -7.01 16.95 0.43
C VAL A 257 -7.87 15.88 1.10
N TYR A 258 -9.20 16.12 1.19
CA TYR A 258 -10.13 15.26 1.91
C TYR A 258 -10.21 13.85 1.30
N PHE A 259 -10.45 13.73 -0.01
CA PHE A 259 -10.59 12.45 -0.70
C PHE A 259 -9.25 11.75 -0.96
N THR A 260 -8.15 12.49 -1.08
CA THR A 260 -6.82 11.86 -1.12
C THR A 260 -6.53 11.13 0.19
N GLY A 261 -6.91 11.68 1.34
CA GLY A 261 -6.67 11.08 2.64
C GLY A 261 -5.17 11.09 3.01
N SER A 262 -4.68 10.16 3.82
CA SER A 262 -5.47 9.06 4.42
C SER A 262 -6.52 9.58 5.42
N LYS A 263 -7.39 8.70 5.92
CA LYS A 263 -8.33 9.05 6.98
C LYS A 263 -7.60 9.67 8.18
N GLU A 264 -6.52 9.06 8.59
CA GLU A 264 -5.68 9.42 9.73
C GLU A 264 -4.98 10.76 9.50
N HIS A 265 -4.47 10.99 8.30
CA HIS A 265 -3.93 12.28 7.89
C HIS A 265 -4.99 13.39 8.00
N ASN A 266 -6.19 13.13 7.48
CA ASN A 266 -7.31 14.07 7.56
C ASN A 266 -7.73 14.36 9.01
N VAL A 267 -7.76 13.35 9.88
CA VAL A 267 -8.05 13.53 11.31
C VAL A 267 -7.01 14.43 11.96
N ALA A 268 -5.73 14.22 11.66
CA ALA A 268 -4.66 15.06 12.19
C ALA A 268 -4.74 16.50 11.66
N LEU A 269 -5.06 16.70 10.37
CA LEU A 269 -5.29 18.04 9.80
C LEU A 269 -6.49 18.74 10.45
N ARG A 270 -7.61 18.05 10.66
CA ARG A 270 -8.79 18.60 11.33
C ARG A 270 -8.49 19.01 12.78
N ARG A 271 -7.74 18.18 13.53
CA ARG A 271 -7.29 18.54 14.89
C ARG A 271 -6.46 19.82 14.88
N ARG A 272 -5.50 19.90 13.96
CA ARG A 272 -4.66 21.09 13.80
C ARG A 272 -5.48 22.34 13.41
N ALA A 273 -6.49 22.19 12.58
CA ALA A 273 -7.40 23.28 12.22
C ALA A 273 -8.14 23.83 13.44
N LEU A 274 -8.71 22.94 14.27
CA LEU A 274 -9.42 23.33 15.49
C LEU A 274 -8.54 24.11 16.46
N GLU A 275 -7.28 23.71 16.63
CA GLU A 275 -6.29 24.44 17.45
C GLU A 275 -6.03 25.87 16.96
N ARG A 276 -6.41 26.17 15.70
CA ARG A 276 -6.28 27.49 15.06
C ARG A 276 -7.60 28.25 14.90
N GLY A 277 -8.67 27.74 15.52
CA GLY A 277 -10.01 28.31 15.34
C GLY A 277 -10.59 28.10 13.93
N LEU A 278 -10.15 27.07 13.24
CA LEU A 278 -10.57 26.73 11.89
C LEU A 278 -11.29 25.38 11.85
N SER A 279 -12.11 25.16 10.81
CA SER A 279 -12.74 23.90 10.45
C SER A 279 -12.34 23.51 9.03
N VAL A 280 -12.02 22.23 8.78
CA VAL A 280 -11.66 21.70 7.46
C VAL A 280 -12.66 20.63 7.04
N SER A 281 -13.15 20.74 5.82
CA SER A 281 -14.02 19.76 5.16
C SER A 281 -13.68 19.68 3.67
N GLU A 282 -14.36 18.81 2.93
CA GLU A 282 -14.27 18.73 1.47
C GLU A 282 -14.70 20.04 0.75
N TYR A 283 -15.37 20.95 1.45
CA TYR A 283 -15.84 22.21 0.89
C TYR A 283 -14.90 23.38 1.11
N GLY A 284 -13.92 23.25 2.00
CA GLY A 284 -12.98 24.32 2.29
C GLY A 284 -12.46 24.33 3.71
N VAL A 285 -11.66 25.35 4.00
CA VAL A 285 -11.25 25.76 5.35
C VAL A 285 -12.06 26.98 5.72
N PHE A 286 -12.69 26.93 6.90
CA PHE A 286 -13.61 27.97 7.39
C PHE A 286 -13.18 28.44 8.78
N GLU A 287 -13.39 29.74 9.06
CA GLU A 287 -13.29 30.26 10.42
C GLU A 287 -14.40 29.65 11.29
N LEU A 288 -14.11 29.36 12.56
CA LEU A 288 -15.13 28.96 13.52
C LEU A 288 -15.75 30.23 14.14
N ALA A 289 -17.09 30.30 14.13
CA ALA A 289 -17.81 31.46 14.65
C ALA A 289 -17.73 31.59 16.20
N ASP A 290 -17.43 30.51 16.92
CA ASP A 290 -17.27 30.46 18.38
C ASP A 290 -15.95 29.81 18.78
N GLU A 291 -15.13 30.45 19.61
CA GLU A 291 -13.86 29.95 20.15
C GLU A 291 -13.98 28.70 21.06
N LYS A 292 -15.17 28.21 21.33
CA LYS A 292 -15.46 27.11 22.25
C LYS A 292 -15.85 25.78 21.58
N ALA A 293 -15.33 25.50 20.39
CA ALA A 293 -15.44 24.16 19.80
C ALA A 293 -14.50 23.19 20.55
N GLU A 294 -15.04 22.45 21.52
CA GLU A 294 -14.30 21.46 22.30
C GLU A 294 -14.01 20.21 21.46
N ALA A 295 -12.93 19.50 21.82
CA ALA A 295 -12.48 18.22 21.26
C ALA A 295 -13.57 17.12 21.11
N LYS A 296 -14.72 17.27 21.76
CA LYS A 296 -15.91 16.40 21.63
C LYS A 296 -16.49 16.30 20.23
N ASP A 297 -16.21 17.28 19.37
CA ASP A 297 -16.72 17.28 17.99
C ASP A 297 -15.86 16.41 17.05
N ILE A 298 -14.60 16.15 17.40
CA ILE A 298 -13.73 15.20 16.70
C ILE A 298 -14.19 13.76 16.98
N GLU A 299 -14.60 13.47 18.22
CA GLU A 299 -15.07 12.14 18.61
C GLU A 299 -16.40 11.72 17.97
N ARG A 300 -17.24 12.67 17.54
CA ARG A 300 -18.49 12.36 16.81
C ARG A 300 -18.24 11.95 15.36
N ASP A 301 -17.17 12.44 14.74
CA ASP A 301 -16.81 12.12 13.37
C ASP A 301 -16.21 10.70 13.22
N GLU A 302 -15.59 10.17 14.27
CA GLU A 302 -15.02 8.82 14.29
C GLU A 302 -16.08 7.71 14.43
N SER A 303 -17.33 8.02 14.77
CA SER A 303 -18.34 7.01 15.12
C SER A 303 -19.34 6.67 14.03
N SER A 304 -19.27 7.26 12.83
CA SER A 304 -20.26 7.01 11.80
C SER A 304 -19.67 6.46 10.50
N GLU A 305 -19.74 5.13 10.33
CA GLU A 305 -19.81 4.49 9.01
C GLU A 305 -20.97 5.06 8.15
N ALA A 306 -21.87 5.85 8.75
CA ALA A 306 -22.96 6.55 8.07
C ALA A 306 -22.49 7.76 7.23
N GLU A 307 -21.24 8.20 7.35
CA GLU A 307 -20.69 9.30 6.52
C GLU A 307 -20.09 8.81 5.21
N ALA A 308 -19.84 7.51 5.05
CA ALA A 308 -19.62 6.90 3.73
C ALA A 308 -20.85 7.09 2.81
N GLU A 309 -22.02 7.43 3.37
CA GLU A 309 -23.27 7.74 2.65
C GLU A 309 -23.51 9.24 2.41
N GLY A 310 -22.45 10.08 2.42
CA GLY A 310 -22.59 11.45 1.90
C GLY A 310 -23.60 12.34 2.62
N ARG A 311 -23.84 12.15 3.90
CA ARG A 311 -24.53 13.15 4.71
C ARG A 311 -23.54 14.21 5.13
N ILE A 312 -23.66 15.39 4.50
CA ILE A 312 -23.18 16.63 5.06
C ILE A 312 -23.63 16.62 6.51
N SER A 313 -22.69 16.47 7.46
CA SER A 313 -22.95 16.87 8.83
C SER A 313 -23.04 18.40 8.81
N THR A 314 -24.17 18.92 8.38
CA THR A 314 -24.62 20.23 8.78
C THR A 314 -24.95 20.10 10.27
N THR A 315 -23.93 20.09 11.10
CA THR A 315 -24.08 20.32 12.52
C THR A 315 -24.59 21.73 12.71
N GLY A 316 -25.75 22.12 12.30
CA GLY A 316 -26.44 23.38 12.58
C GLY A 316 -25.60 24.60 13.01
N ARG A 317 -24.29 24.57 12.84
CA ARG A 317 -23.31 25.61 13.16
C ARG A 317 -23.14 26.50 11.94
N GLU A 318 -23.34 27.77 12.13
CA GLU A 318 -22.93 28.78 11.16
C GLU A 318 -21.40 28.69 10.98
N LEU A 319 -20.96 28.14 9.84
CA LEU A 319 -19.57 28.23 9.43
C LEU A 319 -19.30 29.70 9.13
N GLY A 320 -18.19 30.21 9.68
CA GLY A 320 -17.71 31.53 9.42
C GLY A 320 -17.22 31.68 7.96
N LYS A 321 -16.38 32.66 7.72
CA LYS A 321 -15.85 32.95 6.39
C LYS A 321 -14.96 31.79 5.91
N ARG A 322 -15.13 31.38 4.64
CA ARG A 322 -14.17 30.50 3.97
C ARG A 322 -12.83 31.23 3.81
N VAL A 323 -11.74 30.61 4.23
CA VAL A 323 -10.38 31.16 4.14
C VAL A 323 -9.51 30.48 3.10
N ALA A 324 -9.80 29.21 2.77
CA ALA A 324 -9.07 28.43 1.77
C ALA A 324 -9.97 27.33 1.17
N GLY A 325 -9.52 26.71 0.07
CA GLY A 325 -10.23 25.56 -0.49
C GLY A 325 -10.03 25.34 -1.99
N ARG A 326 -9.51 26.30 -2.71
CA ARG A 326 -9.38 26.24 -4.17
C ARG A 326 -8.23 25.33 -4.62
N THR A 327 -7.12 25.38 -3.89
CA THR A 327 -5.96 24.51 -4.11
C THR A 327 -5.56 23.81 -2.82
N GLU A 328 -4.83 22.71 -2.93
CA GLU A 328 -4.31 22.01 -1.76
C GLU A 328 -3.32 22.88 -0.97
N GLU A 329 -2.48 23.64 -1.69
CA GLU A 329 -1.51 24.56 -1.09
C GLU A 329 -2.20 25.60 -0.21
N GLU A 330 -3.31 26.20 -0.67
CA GLU A 330 -4.10 27.13 0.15
C GLU A 330 -4.61 26.46 1.45
N VAL A 331 -5.05 25.20 1.36
CA VAL A 331 -5.52 24.44 2.54
C VAL A 331 -4.39 24.22 3.53
N TYR A 332 -3.22 23.75 3.07
CA TYR A 332 -2.07 23.53 3.94
C TYR A 332 -1.52 24.84 4.51
N GLU A 333 -1.46 25.91 3.70
CA GLU A 333 -1.01 27.24 4.14
C GLU A 333 -1.93 27.81 5.24
N ALA A 334 -3.25 27.68 5.11
CA ALA A 334 -4.21 28.09 6.14
C ALA A 334 -3.98 27.34 7.46
N LEU A 335 -3.48 26.11 7.40
CA LEU A 335 -3.11 25.30 8.56
C LEU A 335 -1.67 25.56 9.05
N GLY A 336 -0.95 26.49 8.42
CA GLY A 336 0.45 26.81 8.74
C GLY A 336 1.42 25.67 8.40
N LEU A 337 1.18 24.99 7.28
CA LEU A 337 1.99 23.89 6.78
C LEU A 337 2.39 24.15 5.32
N PRO A 338 3.55 23.71 4.85
CA PRO A 338 3.81 23.55 3.44
C PRO A 338 2.94 22.41 2.88
N TRP A 339 2.74 22.39 1.56
CA TRP A 339 2.06 21.28 0.89
C TRP A 339 2.81 19.96 1.14
N ILE A 340 2.05 18.92 1.45
CA ILE A 340 2.56 17.57 1.71
C ILE A 340 2.24 16.68 0.50
N PRO A 341 3.23 16.02 -0.11
CA PRO A 341 3.00 15.08 -1.21
C PRO A 341 1.99 14.00 -0.83
N PRO A 342 1.07 13.62 -1.75
CA PRO A 342 0.07 12.58 -1.49
C PRO A 342 0.65 11.27 -0.96
N GLU A 343 1.81 10.84 -1.47
CA GLU A 343 2.47 9.59 -1.10
C GLU A 343 2.88 9.55 0.38
N LEU A 344 3.05 10.72 1.01
CA LEU A 344 3.44 10.81 2.43
C LEU A 344 2.26 10.88 3.39
N ARG A 345 1.02 11.08 2.90
CA ARG A 345 -0.18 11.35 3.72
C ARG A 345 -0.74 10.09 4.37
N GLU A 346 0.05 9.43 5.22
CA GLU A 346 -0.34 8.21 5.93
C GLU A 346 -0.27 8.37 7.47
N ASN A 347 -0.15 9.61 7.97
CA ASN A 347 0.00 9.95 9.39
C ASN A 347 1.21 9.26 10.06
N ARG A 348 2.34 9.25 9.34
CA ARG A 348 3.62 8.65 9.77
C ARG A 348 4.65 9.71 10.18
N GLY A 349 4.18 10.89 10.64
CA GLY A 349 5.03 12.00 11.06
C GLY A 349 5.24 13.08 9.99
N GLU A 350 4.51 13.02 8.86
CA GLU A 350 4.62 14.00 7.77
C GLU A 350 4.14 15.40 8.20
N ILE A 351 3.16 15.49 9.08
CA ILE A 351 2.65 16.79 9.58
C ILE A 351 3.72 17.47 10.44
N GLU A 352 4.33 16.73 11.39
CA GLU A 352 5.41 17.24 12.23
C GLU A 352 6.67 17.55 11.43
N ALA A 353 6.96 16.76 10.40
CA ALA A 353 8.07 17.02 9.49
C ALA A 353 7.82 18.28 8.66
N ALA A 354 6.60 18.46 8.15
CA ALA A 354 6.17 19.65 7.42
C ALA A 354 6.25 20.90 8.30
N GLU A 355 5.74 20.85 9.52
CA GLU A 355 5.79 21.96 10.48
C GLU A 355 7.23 22.42 10.77
N LYS A 356 8.15 21.48 10.82
CA LYS A 356 9.58 21.74 11.07
C LYS A 356 10.38 22.01 9.79
N ASN A 357 9.74 22.10 8.61
CA ASN A 357 10.37 22.18 7.31
C ASN A 357 11.43 21.06 7.07
N ARG A 358 11.08 19.82 7.46
CA ARG A 358 11.94 18.63 7.36
C ARG A 358 11.36 17.52 6.49
N LEU A 359 10.38 17.86 5.63
CA LEU A 359 9.93 16.92 4.59
C LEU A 359 11.14 16.55 3.72
N PRO A 360 11.35 15.27 3.38
CA PRO A 360 12.46 14.87 2.54
C PRO A 360 12.27 15.39 1.10
N LYS A 361 13.38 15.62 0.41
CA LYS A 361 13.34 15.70 -1.04
C LYS A 361 13.20 14.28 -1.57
N LEU A 362 12.02 13.92 -2.00
CA LEU A 362 11.72 12.60 -2.54
C LEU A 362 12.41 12.36 -3.88
N ILE A 363 12.77 11.11 -4.16
CA ILE A 363 13.29 10.74 -5.47
C ILE A 363 12.22 10.92 -6.56
N GLU A 364 12.68 11.13 -7.77
CA GLU A 364 11.88 11.19 -8.98
C GLU A 364 12.39 10.17 -10.01
N LEU A 365 11.56 9.80 -10.99
CA LEU A 365 11.96 8.84 -12.02
C LEU A 365 13.21 9.31 -12.79
N GLY A 366 13.33 10.61 -13.02
CA GLY A 366 14.50 11.21 -13.67
C GLY A 366 15.80 11.21 -12.85
N ASP A 367 15.74 10.84 -11.57
CA ASP A 367 16.95 10.68 -10.73
C ASP A 367 17.59 9.30 -10.92
N MET A 368 16.89 8.35 -11.56
CA MET A 368 17.39 7.00 -11.79
C MET A 368 18.46 7.01 -12.87
N ARG A 369 19.64 6.47 -12.55
CA ARG A 369 20.81 6.44 -13.44
C ARG A 369 21.11 5.07 -14.01
N GLY A 370 20.39 4.05 -13.58
CA GLY A 370 20.52 2.69 -14.07
C GLY A 370 19.61 1.71 -13.38
N ASP A 371 19.54 0.53 -13.91
CA ASP A 371 18.85 -0.62 -13.36
C ASP A 371 19.88 -1.73 -13.06
N LEU A 372 19.79 -2.34 -11.87
CA LEU A 372 20.78 -3.27 -11.36
C LEU A 372 20.24 -4.70 -11.20
N GLN A 373 19.02 -4.97 -11.72
CA GLN A 373 18.48 -6.32 -11.79
C GLN A 373 17.52 -6.44 -12.99
N MET A 374 17.98 -7.19 -13.99
CA MET A 374 17.27 -7.48 -15.22
C MET A 374 17.75 -8.81 -15.79
N HIS A 375 16.96 -9.45 -16.63
CA HIS A 375 17.21 -10.78 -17.20
C HIS A 375 17.24 -10.74 -18.71
N SER A 376 18.05 -11.61 -19.31
CA SER A 376 18.17 -11.78 -20.75
C SER A 376 17.76 -13.19 -21.20
N THR A 377 17.85 -13.46 -22.49
CA THR A 377 17.64 -14.81 -23.05
C THR A 377 18.67 -15.84 -22.58
N TRP A 378 19.65 -15.43 -21.78
CA TRP A 378 20.59 -16.35 -21.13
C TRP A 378 19.98 -17.10 -19.94
N SER A 379 18.92 -16.58 -19.34
CA SER A 379 18.10 -17.32 -18.38
C SER A 379 16.64 -17.36 -18.84
N ASP A 380 15.76 -16.60 -18.26
CA ASP A 380 14.32 -16.58 -18.52
C ASP A 380 13.80 -15.25 -19.08
N GLY A 381 14.68 -14.30 -19.37
CA GLY A 381 14.34 -13.09 -20.09
C GLY A 381 13.94 -13.37 -21.55
N LYS A 382 13.21 -12.45 -22.15
CA LYS A 382 12.64 -12.57 -23.51
C LYS A 382 13.47 -11.87 -24.58
N ASN A 383 14.35 -10.96 -24.18
CA ASN A 383 15.14 -10.14 -25.08
C ASN A 383 16.62 -10.46 -24.97
N SER A 384 17.36 -10.26 -26.08
CA SER A 384 18.81 -10.40 -26.13
C SER A 384 19.52 -9.34 -25.28
N ILE A 385 20.81 -9.56 -25.04
CA ILE A 385 21.68 -8.60 -24.34
C ILE A 385 21.66 -7.25 -25.07
N GLU A 386 21.79 -7.26 -26.41
CA GLU A 386 21.82 -6.04 -27.23
C GLU A 386 20.50 -5.26 -27.13
N GLU A 387 19.33 -5.93 -27.24
CA GLU A 387 18.02 -5.28 -27.08
C GLU A 387 17.82 -4.67 -25.68
N MET A 388 18.24 -5.38 -24.62
CA MET A 388 18.15 -4.84 -23.26
C MET A 388 19.06 -3.63 -23.04
N LEU A 389 20.28 -3.67 -23.60
CA LEU A 389 21.22 -2.55 -23.55
C LEU A 389 20.68 -1.33 -24.27
N GLU A 390 20.21 -1.50 -25.55
CA GLU A 390 19.63 -0.41 -26.33
C GLU A 390 18.44 0.24 -25.62
N ALA A 391 17.57 -0.57 -24.98
CA ALA A 391 16.44 -0.07 -24.22
C ALA A 391 16.88 0.73 -22.97
N CYS A 392 17.92 0.29 -22.26
CA CYS A 392 18.50 1.01 -21.15
C CYS A 392 19.15 2.35 -21.59
N ALA A 393 19.89 2.32 -22.71
CA ALA A 393 20.49 3.52 -23.30
C ALA A 393 19.41 4.53 -23.74
N ALA A 394 18.31 4.07 -24.34
CA ALA A 394 17.18 4.91 -24.72
C ALA A 394 16.50 5.58 -23.54
N LYS A 395 16.54 4.96 -22.34
CA LYS A 395 16.07 5.58 -21.09
C LYS A 395 17.06 6.59 -20.49
N GLY A 396 18.26 6.71 -21.06
CA GLY A 396 19.31 7.60 -20.59
C GLY A 396 20.05 7.08 -19.36
N TYR A 397 20.07 5.78 -19.12
CA TYR A 397 20.82 5.16 -18.05
C TYR A 397 22.33 5.28 -18.28
N GLU A 398 23.09 5.57 -17.23
CA GLU A 398 24.56 5.63 -17.26
C GLU A 398 25.19 4.24 -17.13
N TYR A 399 24.47 3.32 -16.50
CA TYR A 399 24.92 1.95 -16.25
C TYR A 399 23.74 0.99 -16.12
N PHE A 400 24.00 -0.29 -16.33
CA PHE A 400 23.03 -1.35 -16.17
C PHE A 400 23.70 -2.67 -15.78
N ALA A 401 22.91 -3.59 -15.21
CA ALA A 401 23.35 -4.92 -14.83
C ALA A 401 22.35 -5.98 -15.31
N LEU A 402 22.82 -6.98 -16.05
CA LEU A 402 22.04 -8.17 -16.39
C LEU A 402 22.34 -9.26 -15.37
N THR A 403 21.35 -9.61 -14.58
CA THR A 403 21.48 -10.51 -13.43
C THR A 403 20.82 -11.86 -13.71
N ASP A 404 21.12 -12.45 -14.85
CA ASP A 404 20.63 -13.77 -15.20
C ASP A 404 20.89 -14.78 -14.07
N HIS A 405 19.96 -15.74 -13.87
CA HIS A 405 19.95 -16.65 -12.73
C HIS A 405 21.09 -17.63 -12.69
N SER A 406 21.56 -17.99 -11.48
CA SER A 406 22.48 -19.10 -11.24
C SER A 406 21.79 -20.46 -11.41
N LYS A 407 22.59 -21.53 -11.51
CA LYS A 407 22.15 -22.88 -11.90
C LYS A 407 21.15 -23.54 -10.94
N ALA A 408 21.10 -23.15 -9.67
CA ALA A 408 20.19 -23.75 -8.69
C ALA A 408 18.71 -23.53 -9.09
N LEU A 409 18.41 -22.45 -9.81
CA LEU A 409 17.09 -22.20 -10.36
C LEU A 409 16.95 -22.82 -11.76
N ALA A 410 16.98 -24.15 -11.83
CA ALA A 410 17.04 -24.91 -13.08
C ALA A 410 15.86 -24.63 -14.03
N MET A 411 14.67 -24.25 -13.51
CA MET A 411 13.47 -24.00 -14.33
C MET A 411 13.58 -22.72 -15.17
N THR A 412 14.48 -21.78 -14.80
CA THR A 412 14.75 -20.55 -15.55
C THR A 412 15.89 -20.72 -16.56
N GLY A 413 16.45 -21.90 -16.69
CA GLY A 413 17.64 -22.13 -17.51
C GLY A 413 18.91 -21.55 -16.90
N GLY A 414 18.98 -21.45 -15.58
CA GLY A 414 20.08 -20.82 -14.83
C GLY A 414 21.48 -21.25 -15.26
N MET A 415 22.45 -20.38 -15.04
CA MET A 415 23.79 -20.48 -15.56
C MET A 415 24.78 -21.09 -14.56
N ASP A 416 25.64 -21.96 -15.05
CA ASP A 416 26.89 -22.35 -14.41
C ASP A 416 28.05 -21.46 -14.90
N ALA A 417 29.24 -21.71 -14.38
CA ALA A 417 30.44 -20.96 -14.74
C ALA A 417 30.79 -20.99 -16.23
N GLU A 418 30.54 -22.11 -16.92
CA GLU A 418 30.85 -22.21 -18.36
C GLU A 418 29.84 -21.40 -19.18
N LYS A 419 28.57 -21.42 -18.80
CA LYS A 419 27.52 -20.62 -19.46
C LYS A 419 27.74 -19.13 -19.18
N LEU A 420 28.12 -18.75 -17.96
CA LEU A 420 28.47 -17.38 -17.60
C LEU A 420 29.66 -16.85 -18.41
N ALA A 421 30.71 -17.66 -18.60
CA ALA A 421 31.86 -17.26 -19.41
C ALA A 421 31.46 -16.95 -20.87
N ARG A 422 30.61 -17.77 -21.46
CA ARG A 422 30.09 -17.54 -22.85
C ARG A 422 29.19 -16.30 -22.92
N GLN A 423 28.40 -16.06 -21.89
CA GLN A 423 27.60 -14.83 -21.83
C GLN A 423 28.51 -13.60 -21.83
N TRP A 424 29.59 -13.63 -21.07
CA TRP A 424 30.52 -12.50 -21.03
C TRP A 424 31.22 -12.25 -22.35
N GLU A 425 31.53 -13.31 -23.16
CA GLU A 425 32.04 -13.15 -24.52
C GLU A 425 31.04 -12.38 -25.41
N GLU A 426 29.74 -12.74 -25.36
CA GLU A 426 28.69 -12.00 -26.07
C GLU A 426 28.54 -10.57 -25.57
N ILE A 427 28.55 -10.37 -24.24
CA ILE A 427 28.45 -9.03 -23.63
C ILE A 427 29.61 -8.15 -24.10
N ASP A 428 30.85 -8.64 -24.07
CA ASP A 428 32.03 -7.87 -24.48
C ASP A 428 31.90 -7.44 -25.96
N GLU A 429 31.38 -8.31 -26.87
CA GLU A 429 31.09 -7.98 -28.27
C GLU A 429 30.00 -6.90 -28.42
N VAL A 430 28.96 -6.93 -27.59
CA VAL A 430 27.86 -5.96 -27.66
C VAL A 430 28.30 -4.61 -27.09
N VAL A 431 28.95 -4.60 -25.93
CA VAL A 431 29.38 -3.37 -25.23
C VAL A 431 30.43 -2.59 -26.03
N GLU A 432 31.28 -3.27 -26.83
CA GLU A 432 32.23 -2.58 -27.73
C GLU A 432 31.55 -1.64 -28.74
N LYS A 433 30.26 -1.88 -29.04
CA LYS A 433 29.47 -1.06 -29.97
C LYS A 433 28.70 0.07 -29.29
N HIS A 434 28.63 0.08 -27.96
CA HIS A 434 27.78 0.95 -27.14
C HIS A 434 28.58 1.61 -25.99
N GLU A 435 29.45 2.56 -26.32
CA GLU A 435 30.32 3.25 -25.35
C GLU A 435 29.55 4.21 -24.41
N GLU A 436 28.29 4.53 -24.74
CA GLU A 436 27.45 5.52 -24.04
C GLU A 436 26.90 5.01 -22.70
N ILE A 437 26.87 3.69 -22.46
CA ILE A 437 26.33 3.09 -21.24
C ILE A 437 27.32 2.05 -20.67
N ARG A 438 27.52 2.09 -19.33
CA ARG A 438 28.41 1.15 -18.66
C ARG A 438 27.66 -0.13 -18.28
N PHE A 439 28.05 -1.24 -18.85
CA PHE A 439 27.67 -2.58 -18.37
C PHE A 439 28.44 -2.94 -17.08
N LEU A 440 27.72 -3.49 -16.09
CA LEU A 440 28.28 -4.06 -14.86
C LEU A 440 28.13 -5.58 -14.93
N ARG A 441 29.23 -6.32 -14.88
CA ARG A 441 29.20 -7.79 -14.82
C ARG A 441 28.47 -8.24 -13.57
N SER A 442 27.43 -9.03 -13.72
CA SER A 442 26.48 -9.31 -12.64
C SER A 442 25.85 -10.68 -12.78
N MET A 443 25.25 -11.15 -11.71
CA MET A 443 24.45 -12.37 -11.65
C MET A 443 23.49 -12.34 -10.47
N GLU A 444 22.28 -12.89 -10.63
CA GLU A 444 21.41 -13.24 -9.52
C GLU A 444 21.76 -14.65 -9.03
N VAL A 445 22.38 -14.70 -7.86
CA VAL A 445 22.93 -15.91 -7.26
C VAL A 445 22.01 -16.43 -6.16
N ASP A 446 21.52 -17.65 -6.30
CA ASP A 446 20.67 -18.28 -5.28
C ASP A 446 21.38 -18.44 -3.94
N ILE A 447 20.64 -18.13 -2.87
CA ILE A 447 21.03 -18.50 -1.50
C ILE A 447 20.61 -19.95 -1.25
N LEU A 448 21.59 -20.85 -1.19
CA LEU A 448 21.35 -22.27 -0.98
C LEU A 448 20.77 -22.58 0.42
N ALA A 449 20.35 -23.80 0.65
CA ALA A 449 19.68 -24.20 1.88
C ALA A 449 20.51 -23.94 3.16
N ASP A 450 21.83 -24.01 3.06
CA ASP A 450 22.78 -23.76 4.15
C ASP A 450 23.26 -22.31 4.21
N GLY A 451 22.72 -21.41 3.35
CA GLY A 451 23.09 -20.01 3.24
C GLY A 451 24.37 -19.75 2.45
N SER A 452 24.97 -20.72 1.78
CA SER A 452 26.04 -20.50 0.80
C SER A 452 25.45 -19.97 -0.53
N LEU A 453 26.30 -19.39 -1.37
CA LEU A 453 25.92 -18.87 -2.67
C LEU A 453 26.11 -19.93 -3.76
N ASP A 454 25.21 -19.95 -4.75
CA ASP A 454 25.21 -20.92 -5.83
C ASP A 454 26.14 -20.52 -6.99
N LEU A 455 27.36 -20.13 -6.66
CA LEU A 455 28.45 -19.85 -7.61
C LEU A 455 29.78 -20.02 -6.89
N GLU A 456 30.80 -20.52 -7.59
CA GLU A 456 32.15 -20.68 -7.06
C GLU A 456 32.82 -19.32 -6.79
N GLU A 457 33.60 -19.23 -5.70
CA GLU A 457 34.24 -18.01 -5.23
C GLU A 457 35.05 -17.28 -6.32
N GLU A 458 35.81 -18.02 -7.12
CA GLU A 458 36.58 -17.48 -8.25
C GLU A 458 35.72 -16.67 -9.25
N TRP A 459 34.44 -17.01 -9.42
CA TRP A 459 33.52 -16.31 -10.32
C TRP A 459 32.83 -15.14 -9.61
N LEU A 460 32.47 -15.31 -8.35
CA LEU A 460 31.93 -14.22 -7.53
C LEU A 460 32.88 -13.02 -7.48
N GLU A 461 34.19 -13.27 -7.35
CA GLU A 461 35.25 -12.23 -7.34
C GLU A 461 35.38 -11.45 -8.67
N LYS A 462 34.89 -11.98 -9.77
CA LYS A 462 34.94 -11.35 -11.10
C LYS A 462 33.72 -10.50 -11.42
N LEU A 463 32.65 -10.57 -10.59
CA LEU A 463 31.43 -9.80 -10.77
C LEU A 463 31.58 -8.40 -10.18
N ASP A 464 31.04 -7.41 -10.88
CA ASP A 464 30.87 -6.03 -10.36
C ASP A 464 29.66 -5.96 -9.40
N VAL A 465 28.60 -6.76 -9.65
CA VAL A 465 27.35 -6.80 -8.88
C VAL A 465 26.93 -8.25 -8.62
N VAL A 466 26.90 -8.65 -7.37
CA VAL A 466 26.34 -9.93 -6.93
C VAL A 466 25.01 -9.66 -6.25
N VAL A 467 23.92 -10.06 -6.92
CA VAL A 467 22.58 -10.04 -6.36
C VAL A 467 22.32 -11.39 -5.69
N VAL A 468 21.95 -11.41 -4.42
CA VAL A 468 21.66 -12.66 -3.70
C VAL A 468 20.17 -12.76 -3.41
N SER A 469 19.56 -13.93 -3.67
CA SER A 469 18.11 -14.11 -3.62
C SER A 469 17.69 -15.45 -3.02
N VAL A 470 16.46 -15.51 -2.52
CA VAL A 470 15.81 -16.72 -2.00
C VAL A 470 14.73 -17.17 -2.96
N HIS A 471 14.95 -18.30 -3.64
CA HIS A 471 13.95 -18.90 -4.56
C HIS A 471 13.43 -20.27 -4.08
N SER A 472 13.87 -20.73 -2.93
CA SER A 472 13.49 -22.05 -2.44
C SER A 472 13.31 -22.05 -0.92
N ARG A 473 12.58 -23.08 -0.41
CA ARG A 473 12.42 -23.30 1.03
C ARG A 473 11.77 -22.13 1.76
N PHE A 474 10.71 -21.56 1.21
CA PHE A 474 9.96 -20.44 1.79
C PHE A 474 9.29 -20.78 3.14
N ASN A 475 9.15 -22.05 3.49
CA ASN A 475 8.51 -22.53 4.73
C ASN A 475 9.51 -22.86 5.84
N LEU A 476 10.75 -22.36 5.78
CA LEU A 476 11.69 -22.54 6.89
C LEU A 476 11.22 -21.74 8.12
N PRO A 477 11.48 -22.26 9.35
CA PRO A 477 11.25 -21.48 10.56
C PRO A 477 12.03 -20.15 10.49
N GLU A 478 11.43 -19.07 11.01
CA GLU A 478 11.99 -17.72 11.01
C GLU A 478 13.48 -17.68 11.35
N LYS A 479 13.87 -18.32 12.46
CA LYS A 479 15.28 -18.34 12.89
C LYS A 479 16.22 -18.96 11.85
N GLU A 480 15.78 -20.06 11.21
CA GLU A 480 16.59 -20.75 10.21
C GLU A 480 16.69 -19.91 8.94
N GLN A 481 15.58 -19.34 8.50
CA GLN A 481 15.55 -18.45 7.32
C GLN A 481 16.39 -17.20 7.56
N THR A 482 16.30 -16.60 8.75
CA THR A 482 17.13 -15.45 9.14
C THR A 482 18.63 -15.77 9.06
N GLU A 483 19.09 -16.88 9.69
CA GLU A 483 20.51 -17.25 9.66
C GLU A 483 21.00 -17.59 8.24
N ARG A 484 20.13 -18.21 7.40
CA ARG A 484 20.41 -18.48 6.00
C ARG A 484 20.69 -17.18 5.23
N ILE A 485 19.80 -16.18 5.35
CA ILE A 485 19.96 -14.88 4.69
C ILE A 485 21.17 -14.13 5.25
N LEU A 486 21.33 -14.11 6.58
CA LEU A 486 22.47 -13.45 7.23
C LEU A 486 23.83 -14.02 6.79
N LYS A 487 23.91 -15.32 6.50
CA LYS A 487 25.14 -15.93 5.98
C LYS A 487 25.45 -15.39 4.59
N ALA A 488 24.45 -15.31 3.71
CA ALA A 488 24.62 -14.76 2.36
C ALA A 488 24.96 -13.25 2.38
N VAL A 489 24.26 -12.44 3.17
CA VAL A 489 24.51 -11.00 3.31
C VAL A 489 25.90 -10.69 3.85
N ARG A 490 26.45 -11.56 4.70
CA ARG A 490 27.83 -11.41 5.23
C ARG A 490 28.90 -11.85 4.25
N HIS A 491 28.53 -12.41 3.12
CA HIS A 491 29.50 -12.80 2.10
C HIS A 491 30.21 -11.55 1.54
N PRO A 492 31.54 -11.55 1.40
CA PRO A 492 32.28 -10.36 0.95
C PRO A 492 31.80 -9.81 -0.41
N GLN A 493 31.39 -10.69 -1.30
CA GLN A 493 30.98 -10.33 -2.66
C GLN A 493 29.50 -9.97 -2.79
N ALA A 494 28.61 -10.25 -1.80
CA ALA A 494 27.20 -9.94 -1.90
C ALA A 494 26.95 -8.43 -1.90
N ASN A 495 26.32 -7.87 -2.92
CA ASN A 495 26.07 -6.43 -3.08
C ASN A 495 24.61 -6.03 -2.88
N ILE A 496 23.67 -6.87 -3.31
CA ILE A 496 22.23 -6.61 -3.27
C ILE A 496 21.51 -7.84 -2.72
N LEU A 497 20.57 -7.65 -1.80
CA LEU A 497 19.61 -8.66 -1.38
C LEU A 497 18.30 -8.43 -2.14
N ALA A 498 18.00 -9.29 -3.11
CA ALA A 498 16.85 -9.17 -3.99
C ALA A 498 15.54 -9.64 -3.34
N HIS A 499 14.41 -8.98 -3.70
CA HIS A 499 13.03 -9.28 -3.28
C HIS A 499 12.99 -9.98 -1.90
N PRO A 500 13.42 -9.27 -0.84
CA PRO A 500 13.86 -9.86 0.43
C PRO A 500 12.80 -10.65 1.17
N THR A 501 11.50 -10.39 0.92
CA THR A 501 10.40 -11.11 1.59
C THR A 501 9.81 -12.23 0.73
N GLY A 502 10.15 -12.27 -0.57
CA GLY A 502 9.64 -13.24 -1.53
C GLY A 502 8.12 -13.21 -1.73
N ARG A 503 7.45 -12.12 -1.31
CA ARG A 503 6.00 -11.97 -1.45
C ARG A 503 5.57 -11.82 -2.90
N ILE A 504 4.31 -12.19 -3.18
CA ILE A 504 3.59 -11.83 -4.40
C ILE A 504 2.23 -11.30 -3.97
N ILE A 505 1.97 -10.02 -4.22
CA ILE A 505 0.76 -9.30 -3.79
C ILE A 505 -0.48 -10.06 -4.30
N ASN A 506 -1.41 -10.32 -3.41
CA ASN A 506 -2.66 -11.08 -3.60
C ASN A 506 -2.47 -12.58 -3.90
N GLU A 507 -1.22 -13.12 -3.91
CA GLU A 507 -0.98 -14.52 -4.31
C GLU A 507 -0.13 -15.30 -3.30
N ARG A 508 0.93 -14.68 -2.76
CA ARG A 508 1.86 -15.34 -1.84
C ARG A 508 2.29 -14.41 -0.74
N GLU A 509 2.02 -14.81 0.49
CA GLU A 509 2.50 -14.11 1.68
C GLU A 509 4.04 -14.09 1.75
N PRO A 510 4.62 -13.07 2.41
CA PRO A 510 6.05 -13.06 2.69
C PRO A 510 6.45 -14.30 3.53
N PHE A 511 7.66 -14.80 3.31
CA PHE A 511 8.20 -15.82 4.23
C PHE A 511 8.73 -15.18 5.52
N ASP A 512 8.74 -15.97 6.61
CA ASP A 512 9.14 -15.50 7.92
C ASP A 512 10.65 -15.35 8.06
N PHE A 513 11.13 -14.18 8.47
CA PHE A 513 12.50 -13.91 8.91
C PHE A 513 12.57 -12.64 9.74
N ASP A 514 13.63 -12.48 10.55
CA ASP A 514 13.88 -11.27 11.33
C ASP A 514 14.41 -10.16 10.39
N LEU A 515 13.50 -9.35 9.89
CA LEU A 515 13.79 -8.24 8.97
C LEU A 515 14.81 -7.28 9.55
N ASP A 516 14.68 -6.91 10.82
CA ASP A 516 15.57 -5.94 11.45
C ASP A 516 17.01 -6.40 11.53
N ARG A 517 17.22 -7.66 11.92
CA ARG A 517 18.56 -8.25 11.94
C ARG A 517 19.20 -8.32 10.55
N VAL A 518 18.38 -8.60 9.54
CA VAL A 518 18.83 -8.64 8.14
C VAL A 518 19.19 -7.22 7.68
N LEU A 519 18.32 -6.23 7.92
CA LEU A 519 18.61 -4.83 7.56
C LEU A 519 19.86 -4.28 8.26
N GLU A 520 20.04 -4.59 9.55
CA GLU A 520 21.27 -4.23 10.29
C GLU A 520 22.53 -4.89 9.69
N ALA A 521 22.42 -6.14 9.26
CA ALA A 521 23.51 -6.82 8.58
C ALA A 521 23.78 -6.18 7.20
N CYS A 522 22.76 -5.86 6.42
CA CYS A 522 22.87 -5.17 5.15
C CYS A 522 23.60 -3.82 5.32
N ALA A 523 23.16 -3.00 6.28
CA ALA A 523 23.83 -1.73 6.60
C ALA A 523 25.30 -1.90 7.01
N LYS A 524 25.60 -2.94 7.80
CA LYS A 524 26.94 -3.22 8.31
C LYS A 524 27.91 -3.72 7.24
N HIS A 525 27.39 -4.46 6.26
CA HIS A 525 28.18 -5.12 5.23
C HIS A 525 28.10 -4.46 3.85
N ASP A 526 27.57 -3.23 3.79
CA ASP A 526 27.36 -2.47 2.54
C ASP A 526 26.64 -3.30 1.47
N VAL A 527 25.58 -4.01 1.88
CA VAL A 527 24.64 -4.70 0.99
C VAL A 527 23.38 -3.84 0.86
N ALA A 528 23.00 -3.48 -0.35
CA ALA A 528 21.75 -2.78 -0.58
C ALA A 528 20.57 -3.77 -0.48
N VAL A 529 19.44 -3.29 0.04
CA VAL A 529 18.21 -4.07 -0.01
C VAL A 529 17.38 -3.64 -1.22
N GLU A 530 16.80 -4.58 -1.91
CA GLU A 530 16.01 -4.29 -3.08
C GLU A 530 14.62 -3.72 -2.70
N LEU A 531 14.20 -2.75 -3.47
CA LEU A 531 12.81 -2.47 -3.79
C LEU A 531 12.57 -2.96 -5.22
N ASN A 532 12.08 -4.17 -5.35
CA ASN A 532 11.65 -4.73 -6.62
C ASN A 532 10.44 -3.97 -7.14
N ALA A 533 10.58 -3.32 -8.28
CA ALA A 533 9.56 -2.45 -8.85
C ALA A 533 8.43 -3.21 -9.59
N HIS A 534 8.56 -4.53 -9.74
CA HIS A 534 7.51 -5.31 -10.39
C HIS A 534 6.21 -5.23 -9.58
N PRO A 535 5.08 -4.79 -10.16
CA PRO A 535 3.84 -4.48 -9.42
C PRO A 535 3.23 -5.67 -8.68
N ALA A 536 3.56 -6.89 -9.10
CA ALA A 536 3.16 -8.09 -8.37
C ALA A 536 3.97 -8.28 -7.06
N ARG A 537 5.13 -7.63 -6.93
CA ARG A 537 6.02 -7.78 -5.77
C ARG A 537 6.03 -6.52 -4.90
N LEU A 538 6.48 -5.38 -5.45
CA LEU A 538 6.81 -4.14 -4.72
C LEU A 538 7.52 -4.46 -3.39
N ASP A 539 8.58 -5.24 -3.49
CA ASP A 539 9.28 -5.87 -2.36
C ASP A 539 10.70 -5.31 -2.24
N LEU A 540 11.00 -4.60 -1.22
CA LEU A 540 10.30 -4.35 0.06
C LEU A 540 9.14 -3.34 -0.07
N LYS A 541 8.09 -3.53 0.75
CA LYS A 541 7.01 -2.54 0.87
C LYS A 541 7.47 -1.24 1.54
N ASP A 542 6.67 -0.17 1.42
CA ASP A 542 6.99 1.17 1.92
C ASP A 542 7.39 1.21 3.41
N THR A 543 6.68 0.53 4.30
CA THR A 543 7.02 0.50 5.74
C THR A 543 8.34 -0.21 6.03
N HIS A 544 8.65 -1.28 5.30
CA HIS A 544 9.93 -1.98 5.43
C HIS A 544 11.10 -1.16 4.89
N LEU A 545 10.88 -0.37 3.83
CA LEU A 545 11.87 0.57 3.30
C LEU A 545 12.16 1.72 4.28
N MET A 546 11.13 2.25 4.95
CA MET A 546 11.32 3.21 6.04
C MET A 546 12.21 2.61 7.13
N ARG A 547 11.97 1.34 7.47
CA ARG A 547 12.79 0.62 8.44
C ARG A 547 14.23 0.42 7.96
N ALA A 548 14.42 0.09 6.66
CA ALA A 548 15.75 0.00 6.07
C ALA A 548 16.52 1.32 6.20
N LYS A 549 15.89 2.45 5.89
CA LYS A 549 16.46 3.78 6.06
C LYS A 549 16.82 4.07 7.51
N GLU A 550 15.96 3.76 8.48
CA GLU A 550 16.23 3.93 9.92
C GLU A 550 17.44 3.12 10.37
N LYS A 551 17.60 1.90 9.86
CA LYS A 551 18.75 1.03 10.15
C LYS A 551 20.02 1.42 9.38
N GLY A 552 19.94 2.38 8.46
CA GLY A 552 21.06 2.84 7.64
C GLY A 552 21.38 1.95 6.44
N ALA A 553 20.56 0.94 6.14
CA ALA A 553 20.70 0.14 4.93
C ALA A 553 20.36 0.98 3.69
N LYS A 554 21.15 0.81 2.64
CA LYS A 554 20.90 1.45 1.35
C LYS A 554 19.88 0.63 0.57
N VAL A 555 19.13 1.32 -0.30
CA VAL A 555 18.09 0.72 -1.15
C VAL A 555 18.57 0.74 -2.60
N VAL A 556 18.21 -0.26 -3.36
CA VAL A 556 18.24 -0.26 -4.82
C VAL A 556 16.82 -0.43 -5.33
N VAL A 557 16.43 0.36 -6.32
CA VAL A 557 15.15 0.18 -7.02
C VAL A 557 15.45 -0.57 -8.32
N SER A 558 14.94 -1.76 -8.47
CA SER A 558 15.21 -2.62 -9.63
C SER A 558 13.89 -3.06 -10.29
N THR A 559 13.88 -3.17 -11.61
CA THR A 559 12.66 -3.60 -12.31
C THR A 559 12.44 -5.11 -12.24
N ASP A 560 13.50 -5.89 -12.09
CA ASP A 560 13.45 -7.35 -12.27
C ASP A 560 12.92 -7.70 -13.67
N ALA A 561 13.29 -6.86 -14.67
CA ALA A 561 12.72 -6.89 -16.00
C ALA A 561 13.16 -8.13 -16.76
N HIS A 562 12.20 -8.87 -17.31
CA HIS A 562 12.39 -10.01 -18.19
C HIS A 562 12.10 -9.66 -19.66
N SER A 563 11.79 -8.40 -19.93
CA SER A 563 11.63 -7.85 -21.29
C SER A 563 11.90 -6.36 -21.31
N VAL A 564 12.20 -5.80 -22.49
CA VAL A 564 12.44 -4.37 -22.68
C VAL A 564 11.25 -3.51 -22.24
N THR A 565 10.02 -4.00 -22.34
CA THR A 565 8.81 -3.30 -21.91
C THR A 565 8.67 -3.23 -20.40
N GLU A 566 9.24 -4.18 -19.67
CA GLU A 566 9.20 -4.21 -18.21
C GLU A 566 10.15 -3.21 -17.56
N LEU A 567 11.08 -2.61 -18.31
CA LEU A 567 11.88 -1.48 -17.83
C LEU A 567 11.03 -0.26 -17.43
N ASP A 568 9.81 -0.13 -17.94
CA ASP A 568 8.87 0.92 -17.55
C ASP A 568 8.31 0.75 -16.14
N LEU A 569 8.44 -0.46 -15.56
CA LEU A 569 8.03 -0.76 -14.20
C LEU A 569 8.83 0.02 -13.15
N MET A 570 9.98 0.59 -13.50
CA MET A 570 10.79 1.46 -12.62
C MET A 570 9.94 2.54 -11.95
N SER A 571 8.92 3.06 -12.63
CA SER A 571 8.01 4.08 -12.10
C SER A 571 7.29 3.62 -10.82
N TYR A 572 6.83 2.37 -10.76
CA TYR A 572 6.17 1.80 -9.58
C TYR A 572 7.12 1.69 -8.38
N GLY A 573 8.38 1.31 -8.64
CA GLY A 573 9.41 1.29 -7.62
C GLY A 573 9.71 2.68 -7.07
N VAL A 574 9.85 3.68 -7.95
CA VAL A 574 10.06 5.08 -7.53
C VAL A 574 8.89 5.57 -6.68
N GLU A 575 7.65 5.28 -7.05
CA GLU A 575 6.46 5.65 -6.28
C GLU A 575 6.45 5.03 -4.87
N GLN A 576 6.80 3.75 -4.75
CA GLN A 576 6.92 3.11 -3.43
C GLN A 576 8.08 3.67 -2.60
N ALA A 577 9.20 3.99 -3.24
CA ALA A 577 10.32 4.65 -2.58
C ALA A 577 9.93 6.05 -2.05
N ARG A 578 9.12 6.81 -2.80
CA ARG A 578 8.54 8.09 -2.37
C ARG A 578 7.65 7.91 -1.14
N ARG A 579 6.78 6.89 -1.13
CA ARG A 579 5.96 6.51 0.02
C ARG A 579 6.79 6.18 1.27
N ALA A 580 7.97 5.64 1.04
CA ALA A 580 8.94 5.31 2.09
C ALA A 580 9.86 6.48 2.48
N TRP A 581 9.58 7.69 2.04
CA TRP A 581 10.38 8.88 2.36
C TRP A 581 11.81 8.84 1.85
N LEU A 582 12.09 8.08 0.79
CA LEU A 582 13.45 7.94 0.28
C LEU A 582 13.83 9.14 -0.62
N GLY A 583 15.06 9.58 -0.45
CA GLY A 583 15.73 10.55 -1.31
C GLY A 583 16.87 9.90 -2.11
N THR A 584 17.51 10.67 -3.00
CA THR A 584 18.59 10.19 -3.86
C THR A 584 19.81 9.66 -3.12
N ASP A 585 20.03 10.08 -1.85
CA ASP A 585 21.12 9.55 -1.02
C ASP A 585 20.83 8.18 -0.42
N ASP A 586 19.55 7.80 -0.33
CA ASP A 586 19.11 6.52 0.20
C ASP A 586 19.17 5.42 -0.86
N VAL A 587 19.03 5.78 -2.16
CA VAL A 587 18.91 4.87 -3.29
C VAL A 587 20.17 4.83 -4.13
N ILE A 588 20.84 3.67 -4.19
CA ILE A 588 22.18 3.55 -4.79
C ILE A 588 22.19 3.77 -6.31
N ASN A 589 21.14 3.39 -7.01
CA ASN A 589 21.06 3.59 -8.46
C ASN A 589 20.54 4.98 -8.88
N CYS A 590 20.42 5.91 -7.92
CA CYS A 590 20.43 7.35 -8.18
C CYS A 590 21.86 7.94 -8.21
N TRP A 591 22.87 7.18 -7.82
CA TRP A 591 24.22 7.70 -7.68
C TRP A 591 25.00 7.70 -8.97
N PRO A 592 25.92 8.69 -9.17
CA PRO A 592 26.86 8.63 -10.27
C PRO A 592 27.70 7.34 -10.22
N LEU A 593 28.04 6.78 -11.38
CA LEU A 593 28.78 5.51 -11.52
C LEU A 593 29.97 5.40 -10.55
N LYS A 594 30.77 6.44 -10.42
CA LYS A 594 31.95 6.43 -9.52
C LYS A 594 31.58 6.21 -8.05
N LYS A 595 30.47 6.77 -7.58
CA LYS A 595 29.97 6.59 -6.20
C LYS A 595 29.42 5.17 -6.03
N LEU A 596 28.66 4.71 -7.02
CA LEU A 596 28.11 3.36 -7.05
C LEU A 596 29.24 2.31 -6.99
N MET A 597 30.22 2.38 -7.89
CA MET A 597 31.34 1.42 -7.93
C MET A 597 32.14 1.38 -6.62
N ARG A 598 32.27 2.51 -5.92
CA ARG A 598 32.93 2.52 -4.60
C ARG A 598 32.11 1.77 -3.55
N PHE A 599 30.79 1.82 -3.61
CA PHE A 599 29.91 1.08 -2.71
C PHE A 599 29.93 -0.42 -3.03
N LEU A 600 29.91 -0.78 -4.29
CA LEU A 600 29.91 -2.17 -4.75
C LEU A 600 31.26 -2.88 -4.50
N SER A 601 32.39 -2.17 -4.60
CA SER A 601 33.72 -2.75 -4.44
C SER A 601 34.19 -2.89 -2.98
N LYS A 602 33.37 -2.49 -1.98
CA LYS A 602 33.55 -2.58 -0.51
C LYS A 602 34.93 -2.24 0.04
#